data_9ffecfeae76b81f8a388cd29cf542c45
#
_entry.id   9ffecfeae76b81f8a388cd29cf542c45
#
_cell.length_a   1.000
_cell.length_b   1.000
_cell.length_c   1.000
_cell.angle_alpha   90.00
_cell.angle_beta   90.00
_cell.angle_gamma   90.00
#
_symmetry.space_group_name_H-M   'P 1'
#
loop_
_entity.id
_entity.type
_entity.pdbx_description
1 polymer ?
#
loop_
_entity_poly.entity_id
_entity_poly.type
_entity_poly.pdbx_seq_one_letter_code
_entity_poly.pdbx_strand_id
1 'polypeptide(L)'
;AKEVVLLYDARASEGARSGDVSRYVLQLQYLYAKDHLKMESRSFDISKSDLQPSPIAKTPAILDLLSAYRDAGPQGRNLSATALTRYADCQIRFYFEHLLRLRTDIEAVDYIDAITQGNILHYVMQNIYLPPEKQGRYLEHPEVIDRALVRAKINDENEIDRLIRFGINKEHFHRPQEQYNAPLRGGVAYVAKVMRDQIKNILDFDLRQTPFLLYGVEIAGNVRLHMPQGDPINMRFAIDRLDSPGNEAYGNSPRRLRIVDYKTGSVHVKTDSMQSVFEGDHNGSNLIQLWLYANLFDALPDKNLRKDNERPLLTLFGPDSGLPRQPLELELYDINSLHKGKHTHPEIEKKDQTVHSDQNEEFLSNLESTLTGMFDPETPFSPTKDVNKSCQYCPFKIICWR
;
A
#
# COMPACT_ATOMS: atom_id res chain seq x y z
N ALA A 1 -27.20 -25.19 -39.80
CA ALA A 1 -27.29 -26.06 -38.62
C ALA A 1 -28.70 -26.60 -38.51
N LYS A 2 -28.86 -27.87 -38.11
CA LYS A 2 -30.18 -28.45 -37.84
C LYS A 2 -30.70 -28.03 -36.44
N GLU A 3 -29.82 -27.68 -35.54
CA GLU A 3 -30.08 -27.28 -34.17
C GLU A 3 -28.99 -26.33 -33.71
N VAL A 4 -29.34 -25.34 -32.88
CA VAL A 4 -28.42 -24.42 -32.25
C VAL A 4 -28.77 -24.36 -30.77
N VAL A 5 -27.80 -24.57 -29.90
CA VAL A 5 -27.93 -24.50 -28.45
C VAL A 5 -27.19 -23.26 -27.96
N LEU A 6 -27.89 -22.38 -27.25
CA LEU A 6 -27.32 -21.20 -26.62
C LEU A 6 -27.35 -21.41 -25.10
N LEU A 7 -26.21 -21.28 -24.46
CA LEU A 7 -26.04 -21.40 -23.01
C LEU A 7 -25.70 -20.04 -22.43
N TYR A 8 -26.35 -19.66 -21.34
CA TYR A 8 -25.98 -18.47 -20.57
C TYR A 8 -26.22 -18.70 -19.08
N ASP A 9 -25.45 -18.03 -18.25
CA ASP A 9 -25.58 -18.07 -16.79
C ASP A 9 -26.51 -16.95 -16.34
N ALA A 10 -27.68 -17.30 -15.80
CA ALA A 10 -28.70 -16.35 -15.34
C ALA A 10 -28.46 -15.86 -13.91
N ARG A 11 -27.40 -16.31 -13.22
CA ARG A 11 -27.11 -15.88 -11.84
C ARG A 11 -26.62 -14.45 -11.83
N ALA A 12 -27.25 -13.61 -11.00
CA ALA A 12 -26.68 -12.34 -10.59
C ALA A 12 -25.60 -12.64 -9.55
N SER A 13 -24.32 -12.48 -9.89
CA SER A 13 -23.24 -12.48 -8.90
C SER A 13 -23.01 -11.05 -8.43
N GLU A 14 -22.87 -10.84 -7.12
CA GLU A 14 -22.47 -9.54 -6.56
C GLU A 14 -21.17 -9.07 -7.24
N GLY A 15 -21.26 -7.95 -7.97
CA GLY A 15 -20.14 -7.34 -8.68
C GLY A 15 -19.89 -7.80 -10.12
N ALA A 16 -20.58 -8.82 -10.63
CA ALA A 16 -20.57 -9.15 -12.04
C ALA A 16 -21.80 -8.53 -12.75
N ARG A 17 -21.61 -8.07 -13.96
CA ARG A 17 -22.73 -7.67 -14.83
C ARG A 17 -23.73 -8.80 -14.84
N SER A 18 -25.00 -8.50 -14.57
CA SER A 18 -26.10 -9.45 -14.50
C SER A 18 -26.06 -10.40 -15.69
N GLY A 19 -26.35 -11.68 -15.46
CA GLY A 19 -26.52 -12.67 -16.51
C GLY A 19 -27.75 -12.39 -17.35
N ASP A 20 -27.90 -11.16 -17.86
CA ASP A 20 -29.01 -10.77 -18.70
C ASP A 20 -28.93 -11.50 -20.04
N VAL A 21 -30.05 -12.02 -20.45
CA VAL A 21 -30.17 -12.69 -21.75
C VAL A 21 -29.82 -11.68 -22.85
N SER A 22 -28.94 -12.09 -23.77
CA SER A 22 -28.62 -11.24 -24.92
C SER A 22 -29.89 -10.76 -25.60
N ARG A 23 -29.97 -9.47 -25.94
CA ARG A 23 -31.10 -8.89 -26.65
C ARG A 23 -31.42 -9.63 -27.97
N TYR A 24 -30.45 -10.26 -28.59
CA TYR A 24 -30.65 -11.08 -29.80
C TYR A 24 -31.44 -12.35 -29.49
N VAL A 25 -31.20 -12.99 -28.34
CA VAL A 25 -32.01 -14.15 -27.89
C VAL A 25 -33.42 -13.71 -27.57
N LEU A 26 -33.64 -12.55 -26.97
CA LEU A 26 -34.95 -11.97 -26.74
C LEU A 26 -35.66 -11.64 -28.05
N GLN A 27 -34.94 -11.09 -29.05
CA GLN A 27 -35.51 -10.85 -30.38
C GLN A 27 -35.91 -12.14 -31.06
N LEU A 28 -35.10 -13.19 -30.99
CA LEU A 28 -35.45 -14.51 -31.51
C LEU A 28 -36.70 -15.05 -30.81
N GLN A 29 -36.77 -14.93 -29.48
CA GLN A 29 -37.91 -15.40 -28.69
C GLN A 29 -39.21 -14.69 -29.03
N TYR A 30 -39.20 -13.37 -29.18
CA TYR A 30 -40.42 -12.57 -29.30
C TYR A 30 -40.81 -12.24 -30.75
N LEU A 31 -39.84 -12.19 -31.68
CA LEU A 31 -40.08 -11.70 -33.04
C LEU A 31 -39.97 -12.78 -34.13
N TYR A 32 -38.97 -13.67 -34.01
CA TYR A 32 -38.61 -14.51 -35.17
C TYR A 32 -38.76 -16.02 -34.96
N ALA A 33 -38.69 -16.53 -33.75
CA ALA A 33 -38.63 -17.96 -33.52
C ALA A 33 -39.54 -18.45 -32.40
N LYS A 34 -40.66 -17.77 -32.18
CA LYS A 34 -41.60 -18.02 -31.08
C LYS A 34 -42.01 -19.50 -30.95
N ASP A 35 -42.17 -20.20 -32.07
CA ASP A 35 -42.60 -21.60 -32.10
C ASP A 35 -41.45 -22.61 -32.22
N HIS A 36 -40.20 -22.13 -32.38
CA HIS A 36 -38.99 -22.98 -32.59
C HIS A 36 -37.96 -22.81 -31.50
N LEU A 37 -38.15 -21.85 -30.58
CA LEU A 37 -37.25 -21.62 -29.47
C LEU A 37 -37.74 -22.30 -28.21
N LYS A 38 -37.02 -23.29 -27.73
CA LYS A 38 -37.29 -23.93 -26.45
C LYS A 38 -36.34 -23.35 -25.40
N MET A 39 -36.87 -22.75 -24.35
CA MET A 39 -36.06 -22.29 -23.20
C MET A 39 -36.18 -23.32 -22.07
N GLU A 40 -35.04 -23.80 -21.63
CA GLU A 40 -34.95 -24.68 -20.46
C GLU A 40 -34.08 -23.97 -19.40
N SER A 41 -34.60 -23.87 -18.19
CA SER A 41 -33.84 -23.44 -17.03
C SER A 41 -33.37 -24.69 -16.26
N ARG A 42 -32.06 -24.81 -16.04
CA ARG A 42 -31.48 -25.87 -15.22
C ARG A 42 -30.74 -25.23 -14.08
N SER A 43 -31.16 -25.53 -12.87
CA SER A 43 -30.43 -25.16 -11.66
C SER A 43 -29.51 -26.32 -11.27
N PHE A 44 -28.25 -26.04 -11.09
CA PHE A 44 -27.29 -26.97 -10.50
C PHE A 44 -27.04 -26.51 -9.07
N ASP A 45 -27.36 -27.34 -8.13
CA ASP A 45 -26.93 -27.13 -6.74
C ASP A 45 -25.45 -27.49 -6.68
N ILE A 46 -24.61 -26.48 -6.87
CA ILE A 46 -23.18 -26.65 -6.58
C ILE A 46 -23.11 -26.53 -5.06
N SER A 47 -23.21 -27.69 -4.36
CA SER A 47 -22.82 -27.72 -2.96
C SER A 47 -21.43 -27.14 -2.88
N LYS A 48 -21.27 -26.02 -2.16
CA LYS A 48 -19.95 -25.50 -1.83
C LYS A 48 -19.23 -26.67 -1.16
N SER A 49 -18.27 -27.25 -1.86
CA SER A 49 -17.42 -28.22 -1.23
C SER A 49 -16.75 -27.48 -0.06
N ASP A 50 -16.81 -28.06 1.14
CA ASP A 50 -16.10 -27.54 2.32
C ASP A 50 -14.57 -27.70 2.18
N LEU A 51 -14.07 -27.71 0.95
CA LEU A 51 -12.65 -27.79 0.66
C LEU A 51 -12.00 -26.49 1.16
N GLN A 52 -11.36 -26.62 2.30
CA GLN A 52 -10.50 -25.58 2.84
C GLN A 52 -9.13 -25.68 2.15
N PRO A 53 -8.51 -24.56 1.77
CA PRO A 53 -7.15 -24.63 1.26
C PRO A 53 -6.25 -25.22 2.35
N SER A 54 -5.51 -26.25 2.01
CA SER A 54 -4.55 -26.86 2.93
C SER A 54 -3.35 -25.93 3.15
N PRO A 55 -2.78 -25.90 4.36
CA PRO A 55 -1.52 -25.22 4.58
C PRO A 55 -0.43 -25.74 3.63
N ILE A 56 0.45 -24.86 3.17
CA ILE A 56 1.55 -25.19 2.27
C ILE A 56 2.81 -25.39 3.08
N ALA A 57 3.31 -26.62 3.15
CA ALA A 57 4.57 -26.92 3.82
C ALA A 57 5.75 -26.26 3.09
N LYS A 58 6.72 -25.76 3.86
CA LYS A 58 7.93 -25.14 3.33
C LYS A 58 8.92 -26.21 2.87
N THR A 59 8.77 -26.64 1.62
CA THR A 59 9.71 -27.56 0.96
C THR A 59 11.09 -26.90 0.78
N PRO A 60 12.17 -27.67 0.52
CA PRO A 60 13.49 -27.10 0.24
C PRO A 60 13.47 -26.04 -0.88
N ALA A 61 12.66 -26.24 -1.91
CA ALA A 61 12.51 -25.27 -3.01
C ALA A 61 11.86 -23.93 -2.51
N ILE A 62 10.92 -24.01 -1.59
CA ILE A 62 10.30 -22.80 -0.98
C ILE A 62 11.29 -22.11 -0.06
N LEU A 63 12.08 -22.87 0.71
CA LEU A 63 13.12 -22.31 1.58
C LEU A 63 14.21 -21.60 0.75
N ASP A 64 14.55 -22.14 -0.42
CA ASP A 64 15.46 -21.48 -1.36
C ASP A 64 14.90 -20.14 -1.84
N LEU A 65 13.60 -20.06 -2.18
CA LEU A 65 12.96 -18.78 -2.52
C LEU A 65 12.96 -17.78 -1.36
N LEU A 66 12.80 -18.25 -0.12
CA LEU A 66 12.86 -17.41 1.08
C LEU A 66 14.28 -16.93 1.35
N SER A 67 15.32 -17.74 1.06
CA SER A 67 16.72 -17.37 1.28
C SER A 67 17.13 -16.10 0.54
N ALA A 68 16.47 -15.79 -0.59
CA ALA A 68 16.69 -14.56 -1.33
C ALA A 68 16.45 -13.28 -0.50
N TYR A 69 15.61 -13.35 0.56
CA TYR A 69 15.40 -12.23 1.48
C TYR A 69 16.48 -12.12 2.57
N ARG A 70 17.41 -13.08 2.63
CA ARG A 70 18.59 -13.09 3.51
C ARG A 70 19.88 -12.88 2.74
N ASP A 71 19.84 -12.99 1.43
CA ASP A 71 21.00 -12.79 0.57
C ASP A 71 21.44 -11.32 0.59
N ALA A 72 22.69 -11.07 1.01
CA ALA A 72 23.29 -9.74 1.00
C ALA A 72 23.77 -9.29 -0.38
N GLY A 73 23.83 -10.20 -1.34
CA GLY A 73 24.31 -9.94 -2.70
C GLY A 73 23.33 -9.13 -3.56
N PRO A 74 23.74 -8.83 -4.80
CA PRO A 74 22.92 -8.02 -5.74
C PRO A 74 21.60 -8.68 -6.11
N GLN A 75 21.49 -10.00 -5.98
CA GLN A 75 20.28 -10.77 -6.25
C GLN A 75 19.33 -10.84 -5.04
N GLY A 76 19.77 -10.36 -3.88
CA GLY A 76 18.98 -10.36 -2.66
C GLY A 76 17.71 -9.53 -2.78
N ARG A 77 16.60 -10.09 -2.30
CA ARG A 77 15.28 -9.43 -2.26
C ARG A 77 15.10 -8.67 -0.96
N ASN A 78 14.30 -7.61 -0.99
CA ASN A 78 13.93 -6.88 0.21
C ASN A 78 12.45 -7.14 0.55
N LEU A 79 12.18 -7.42 1.82
CA LEU A 79 10.83 -7.53 2.35
C LEU A 79 10.28 -6.10 2.57
N SER A 80 9.07 -5.85 2.09
CA SER A 80 8.37 -4.56 2.25
C SER A 80 7.28 -4.65 3.30
N ALA A 81 6.78 -3.51 3.77
CA ALA A 81 5.60 -3.45 4.64
C ALA A 81 4.39 -4.12 3.99
N THR A 82 4.19 -3.92 2.67
CA THR A 82 3.12 -4.59 1.92
C THR A 82 3.25 -6.12 1.96
N ALA A 83 4.47 -6.65 1.85
CA ALA A 83 4.71 -8.09 1.93
C ALA A 83 4.41 -8.64 3.33
N LEU A 84 4.78 -7.90 4.40
CA LEU A 84 4.41 -8.24 5.77
C LEU A 84 2.91 -8.21 6.00
N THR A 85 2.24 -7.17 5.53
CA THR A 85 0.77 -7.06 5.61
C THR A 85 0.10 -8.22 4.88
N ARG A 86 0.61 -8.62 3.71
CA ARG A 86 0.10 -9.78 2.97
C ARG A 86 0.32 -11.08 3.73
N TYR A 87 1.46 -11.23 4.37
CA TYR A 87 1.75 -12.39 5.20
C TYR A 87 0.82 -12.46 6.42
N ALA A 88 0.59 -11.33 7.10
CA ALA A 88 -0.33 -11.23 8.21
C ALA A 88 -1.79 -11.55 7.80
N ASP A 89 -2.24 -11.04 6.66
CA ASP A 89 -3.59 -11.26 6.14
C ASP A 89 -3.80 -12.71 5.68
N CYS A 90 -2.92 -13.21 4.81
CA CYS A 90 -2.99 -14.57 4.27
C CYS A 90 -1.61 -15.03 3.82
N GLN A 91 -1.02 -16.00 4.53
CA GLN A 91 0.32 -16.50 4.23
C GLN A 91 0.39 -17.21 2.87
N ILE A 92 -0.70 -17.89 2.45
CA ILE A 92 -0.79 -18.48 1.11
C ILE A 92 -0.77 -17.42 0.02
N ARG A 93 -1.46 -16.26 0.24
CA ARG A 93 -1.42 -15.15 -0.69
C ARG A 93 -0.02 -14.54 -0.78
N PHE A 94 0.67 -14.38 0.36
CA PHE A 94 2.07 -13.97 0.38
C PHE A 94 2.95 -14.93 -0.46
N TYR A 95 2.76 -16.24 -0.30
CA TYR A 95 3.48 -17.25 -1.09
C TYR A 95 3.26 -17.05 -2.59
N PHE A 96 2.02 -16.88 -3.04
CA PHE A 96 1.72 -16.67 -4.45
C PHE A 96 2.27 -15.34 -5.00
N GLU A 97 2.01 -14.23 -4.29
CA GLU A 97 2.39 -12.88 -4.76
C GLU A 97 3.89 -12.61 -4.63
N HIS A 98 4.50 -12.98 -3.50
CA HIS A 98 5.85 -12.55 -3.17
C HIS A 98 6.93 -13.61 -3.39
N LEU A 99 6.64 -14.90 -3.21
CA LEU A 99 7.62 -15.95 -3.47
C LEU A 99 7.53 -16.43 -4.93
N LEU A 100 6.36 -16.88 -5.38
CA LEU A 100 6.14 -17.35 -6.74
C LEU A 100 6.02 -16.22 -7.77
N ARG A 101 5.74 -14.99 -7.33
CA ARG A 101 5.53 -13.80 -8.18
C ARG A 101 4.43 -14.03 -9.23
N LEU A 102 3.40 -14.76 -8.86
CA LEU A 102 2.24 -14.91 -9.73
C LEU A 102 1.59 -13.54 -9.91
N ARG A 103 1.32 -13.20 -11.15
CA ARG A 103 0.57 -12.00 -11.52
C ARG A 103 -0.71 -12.47 -12.20
N THR A 104 -1.79 -11.79 -11.89
CA THR A 104 -3.00 -11.90 -12.69
C THR A 104 -2.86 -10.99 -13.89
N ASP A 105 -3.25 -11.46 -15.07
CA ASP A 105 -3.35 -10.60 -16.23
C ASP A 105 -4.34 -9.46 -15.89
N ILE A 106 -3.83 -8.26 -15.78
CA ILE A 106 -4.67 -7.08 -15.65
C ILE A 106 -5.15 -6.79 -17.06
N GLU A 107 -6.44 -7.03 -17.32
CA GLU A 107 -7.05 -6.51 -18.54
C GLU A 107 -6.72 -5.02 -18.62
N ALA A 108 -6.24 -4.57 -19.78
CA ALA A 108 -5.98 -3.16 -20.01
C ALA A 108 -7.30 -2.40 -19.80
N VAL A 109 -7.39 -1.70 -18.69
CA VAL A 109 -8.59 -0.94 -18.33
C VAL A 109 -8.39 0.50 -18.76
N ASP A 110 -9.35 1.04 -19.49
CA ASP A 110 -9.34 2.43 -19.96
C ASP A 110 -9.48 3.47 -18.82
N TYR A 111 -9.46 3.05 -17.55
CA TYR A 111 -9.54 3.94 -16.40
C TYR A 111 -8.32 3.80 -15.48
N ILE A 112 -8.01 4.87 -14.76
CA ILE A 112 -6.95 4.89 -13.77
C ILE A 112 -7.45 4.17 -12.52
N ASP A 113 -6.82 3.02 -12.18
CA ASP A 113 -7.13 2.28 -10.96
C ASP A 113 -6.61 2.99 -9.70
N ALA A 114 -7.06 2.54 -8.52
CA ALA A 114 -6.74 3.18 -7.25
C ALA A 114 -5.24 3.15 -6.90
N ILE A 115 -4.51 2.11 -7.32
CA ILE A 115 -3.06 2.00 -7.08
C ILE A 115 -2.33 3.02 -7.94
N THR A 116 -2.65 3.07 -9.23
CA THR A 116 -2.10 4.04 -10.17
C THR A 116 -2.42 5.48 -9.74
N GLN A 117 -3.66 5.74 -9.24
CA GLN A 117 -4.02 7.05 -8.69
C GLN A 117 -3.15 7.42 -7.48
N GLY A 118 -2.86 6.45 -6.58
CA GLY A 118 -1.92 6.64 -5.47
C GLY A 118 -0.53 7.03 -5.96
N ASN A 119 0.03 6.27 -6.91
CA ASN A 119 1.35 6.56 -7.48
C ASN A 119 1.44 7.94 -8.11
N ILE A 120 0.40 8.36 -8.83
CA ILE A 120 0.32 9.71 -9.43
C ILE A 120 0.31 10.78 -8.33
N LEU A 121 -0.46 10.56 -7.25
CA LEU A 121 -0.50 11.49 -6.13
C LEU A 121 0.88 11.66 -5.48
N HIS A 122 1.54 10.54 -5.16
CA HIS A 122 2.91 10.55 -4.61
C HIS A 122 3.87 11.29 -5.54
N TYR A 123 3.79 11.02 -6.86
CA TYR A 123 4.58 11.76 -7.86
C TYR A 123 4.35 13.26 -7.80
N VAL A 124 3.11 13.72 -7.64
CA VAL A 124 2.80 15.15 -7.55
C VAL A 124 3.31 15.73 -6.24
N MET A 125 3.04 15.08 -5.10
CA MET A 125 3.40 15.60 -3.78
C MET A 125 4.91 15.70 -3.58
N GLN A 126 5.69 14.75 -4.09
CA GLN A 126 7.16 14.83 -4.04
C GLN A 126 7.72 16.01 -4.86
N ASN A 127 7.07 16.36 -5.98
CA ASN A 127 7.54 17.41 -6.89
C ASN A 127 7.03 18.81 -6.52
N ILE A 128 6.02 18.91 -5.65
CA ILE A 128 5.41 20.20 -5.28
C ILE A 128 6.30 20.99 -4.32
N TYR A 129 6.95 20.30 -3.36
CA TYR A 129 7.74 20.95 -2.33
C TYR A 129 9.24 20.94 -2.60
N LEU A 130 9.75 19.85 -3.19
CA LEU A 130 11.18 19.69 -3.41
C LEU A 130 11.52 19.48 -4.88
N PRO A 131 12.59 20.11 -5.37
CA PRO A 131 13.12 19.82 -6.68
C PRO A 131 13.74 18.40 -6.73
N PRO A 132 13.82 17.76 -7.92
CA PRO A 132 14.22 16.35 -8.05
C PRO A 132 15.54 15.98 -7.36
N GLU A 133 16.51 16.88 -7.35
CA GLU A 133 17.83 16.65 -6.73
C GLU A 133 17.80 16.57 -5.20
N LYS A 134 16.72 17.04 -4.55
CA LYS A 134 16.51 16.97 -3.11
C LYS A 134 15.59 15.85 -2.66
N GLN A 135 14.97 15.14 -3.61
CA GLN A 135 14.01 14.06 -3.33
C GLN A 135 14.72 12.73 -3.03
N GLY A 136 13.98 11.83 -2.40
CA GLY A 136 14.41 10.45 -2.15
C GLY A 136 15.50 10.29 -1.10
N ARG A 137 15.77 11.32 -0.31
CA ARG A 137 16.81 11.32 0.75
C ARG A 137 16.40 12.19 1.95
N TYR A 138 17.03 11.94 3.07
CA TYR A 138 16.96 12.80 4.24
C TYR A 138 17.79 14.08 4.01
N LEU A 139 17.25 15.23 4.39
CA LEU A 139 17.92 16.52 4.32
C LEU A 139 18.45 16.91 5.71
N GLU A 140 19.76 16.97 5.88
CA GLU A 140 20.38 17.46 7.13
C GLU A 140 20.00 18.91 7.43
N HIS A 141 19.84 19.70 6.37
CA HIS A 141 19.34 21.06 6.41
C HIS A 141 17.93 21.07 5.80
N PRO A 142 16.87 20.99 6.64
CA PRO A 142 15.51 20.90 6.16
C PRO A 142 15.08 22.21 5.48
N GLU A 143 14.14 22.08 4.54
CA GLU A 143 13.52 23.22 3.90
C GLU A 143 12.41 23.79 4.79
N VAL A 144 12.39 25.10 4.94
CA VAL A 144 11.32 25.81 5.67
C VAL A 144 10.12 25.98 4.74
N ILE A 145 9.02 25.33 5.08
CA ILE A 145 7.76 25.47 4.35
C ILE A 145 6.88 26.46 5.10
N ASP A 146 6.87 27.68 4.63
CA ASP A 146 6.10 28.76 5.21
C ASP A 146 4.72 28.95 4.54
N ARG A 147 3.91 29.80 5.15
CA ARG A 147 2.55 30.09 4.68
C ARG A 147 2.53 30.73 3.28
N ALA A 148 3.52 31.54 2.95
CA ALA A 148 3.58 32.24 1.66
C ALA A 148 3.86 31.25 0.53
N LEU A 149 4.80 30.32 0.77
CA LEU A 149 5.16 29.27 -0.20
C LEU A 149 3.97 28.37 -0.48
N VAL A 150 3.29 27.82 0.56
CA VAL A 150 2.14 26.93 0.35
C VAL A 150 1.00 27.65 -0.36
N ARG A 151 0.73 28.92 0.00
CA ARG A 151 -0.29 29.72 -0.69
C ARG A 151 0.06 29.96 -2.16
N ALA A 152 1.33 30.21 -2.47
CA ALA A 152 1.78 30.33 -3.85
C ALA A 152 1.56 29.03 -4.65
N LYS A 153 1.83 27.87 -4.03
CA LYS A 153 1.58 26.55 -4.66
C LYS A 153 0.09 26.30 -4.91
N ILE A 154 -0.79 26.63 -3.96
CA ILE A 154 -2.25 26.51 -4.14
C ILE A 154 -2.75 27.36 -5.32
N ASN A 155 -2.21 28.54 -5.48
CA ASN A 155 -2.61 29.49 -6.51
C ASN A 155 -2.02 29.15 -7.91
N ASP A 156 -0.98 28.34 -7.99
CA ASP A 156 -0.37 27.92 -9.25
C ASP A 156 -1.05 26.65 -9.80
N GLU A 157 -2.29 26.83 -10.26
CA GLU A 157 -3.06 25.71 -10.86
C GLU A 157 -2.38 25.12 -12.09
N ASN A 158 -1.66 25.94 -12.85
CA ASN A 158 -0.96 25.48 -14.04
C ASN A 158 0.15 24.48 -13.69
N GLU A 159 0.89 24.75 -12.62
CA GLU A 159 1.93 23.83 -12.14
C GLU A 159 1.32 22.54 -11.58
N ILE A 160 0.25 22.62 -10.79
CA ILE A 160 -0.47 21.43 -10.30
C ILE A 160 -0.94 20.58 -11.49
N ASP A 161 -1.58 21.18 -12.49
CA ASP A 161 -2.05 20.49 -13.69
C ASP A 161 -0.93 19.87 -14.51
N ARG A 162 0.20 20.56 -14.59
CA ARG A 162 1.40 20.05 -15.25
C ARG A 162 1.93 18.81 -14.55
N LEU A 163 2.05 18.84 -13.23
CA LEU A 163 2.53 17.71 -12.42
C LEU A 163 1.59 16.52 -12.51
N ILE A 164 0.27 16.75 -12.42
CA ILE A 164 -0.74 15.69 -12.59
C ILE A 164 -0.62 15.03 -13.97
N ARG A 165 -0.52 15.84 -15.03
CA ARG A 165 -0.38 15.36 -16.41
C ARG A 165 0.89 14.53 -16.56
N PHE A 166 1.99 14.98 -15.97
CA PHE A 166 3.26 14.24 -15.98
C PHE A 166 3.13 12.91 -15.26
N GLY A 167 2.55 12.93 -14.06
CA GLY A 167 2.29 11.72 -13.27
C GLY A 167 1.42 10.71 -14.02
N ILE A 168 0.33 11.17 -14.66
CA ILE A 168 -0.55 10.28 -15.44
C ILE A 168 0.19 9.69 -16.64
N ASN A 169 0.95 10.51 -17.38
CA ASN A 169 1.70 10.01 -18.54
C ASN A 169 2.79 9.02 -18.13
N LYS A 170 3.40 9.20 -16.96
CA LYS A 170 4.41 8.31 -16.41
C LYS A 170 3.79 7.01 -15.85
N GLU A 171 2.82 7.11 -14.94
CA GLU A 171 2.36 5.99 -14.13
C GLU A 171 1.23 5.16 -14.79
N HIS A 172 0.39 5.80 -15.61
CA HIS A 172 -0.73 5.14 -16.26
C HIS A 172 -0.40 4.76 -17.71
N PHE A 173 0.15 5.71 -18.49
CA PHE A 173 0.49 5.44 -19.88
C PHE A 173 1.91 4.88 -20.09
N HIS A 174 2.74 4.84 -19.05
CA HIS A 174 4.13 4.38 -19.10
C HIS A 174 4.95 5.02 -20.23
N ARG A 175 4.68 6.30 -20.50
CA ARG A 175 5.34 7.06 -21.55
C ARG A 175 6.78 7.39 -21.16
N PRO A 176 7.70 7.53 -22.13
CA PRO A 176 9.03 8.06 -21.86
C PRO A 176 8.96 9.54 -21.43
N GLN A 177 10.01 10.01 -20.74
CA GLN A 177 10.02 11.33 -20.10
C GLN A 177 9.72 12.50 -21.06
N GLU A 178 10.15 12.39 -22.31
CA GLU A 178 9.91 13.39 -23.35
C GLU A 178 8.43 13.58 -23.68
N GLN A 179 7.61 12.59 -23.34
CA GLN A 179 6.17 12.57 -23.59
C GLN A 179 5.31 12.86 -22.34
N TYR A 180 5.91 13.19 -21.18
CA TYR A 180 5.15 13.46 -19.95
C TYR A 180 4.21 14.67 -20.09
N ASN A 181 4.48 15.58 -21.02
CA ASN A 181 3.60 16.72 -21.29
C ASN A 181 2.49 16.43 -22.32
N ALA A 182 2.33 15.18 -22.77
CA ALA A 182 1.29 14.83 -23.74
C ALA A 182 -0.12 15.14 -23.20
N PRO A 183 -1.04 15.65 -24.05
CA PRO A 183 -2.38 16.04 -23.60
C PRO A 183 -3.21 14.84 -23.14
N LEU A 184 -3.98 15.03 -22.09
CA LEU A 184 -4.93 14.05 -21.56
C LEU A 184 -6.30 14.23 -22.23
N ARG A 185 -7.03 13.12 -22.47
CA ARG A 185 -8.33 13.12 -23.14
C ARG A 185 -9.32 12.19 -22.43
N GLY A 186 -10.63 12.40 -22.67
CA GLY A 186 -11.67 11.50 -22.19
C GLY A 186 -11.74 11.39 -20.67
N GLY A 187 -12.01 10.18 -20.17
CA GLY A 187 -12.17 9.88 -18.75
C GLY A 187 -10.94 10.22 -17.92
N VAL A 188 -9.73 10.04 -18.49
CA VAL A 188 -8.46 10.35 -17.82
C VAL A 188 -8.33 11.86 -17.53
N ALA A 189 -8.80 12.73 -18.43
CA ALA A 189 -8.81 14.17 -18.19
C ALA A 189 -9.79 14.57 -17.08
N TYR A 190 -10.87 13.81 -16.88
CA TYR A 190 -11.79 14.01 -15.75
C TYR A 190 -11.12 13.59 -14.42
N VAL A 191 -10.46 12.43 -14.39
CA VAL A 191 -9.70 11.99 -13.21
C VAL A 191 -8.64 13.02 -12.81
N ALA A 192 -7.95 13.62 -13.78
CA ALA A 192 -6.97 14.68 -13.51
C ALA A 192 -7.58 15.88 -12.75
N LYS A 193 -8.84 16.26 -13.06
CA LYS A 193 -9.53 17.33 -12.32
C LYS A 193 -9.85 16.93 -10.88
N VAL A 194 -10.32 15.69 -10.67
CA VAL A 194 -10.56 15.16 -9.31
C VAL A 194 -9.26 15.17 -8.50
N MET A 195 -8.16 14.74 -9.10
CA MET A 195 -6.84 14.76 -8.45
C MET A 195 -6.37 16.17 -8.11
N ARG A 196 -6.66 17.16 -8.94
CA ARG A 196 -6.36 18.56 -8.63
C ARG A 196 -7.05 19.00 -7.32
N ASP A 197 -8.33 18.67 -7.17
CA ASP A 197 -9.08 19.01 -5.96
C ASP A 197 -8.51 18.29 -4.74
N GLN A 198 -8.13 17.03 -4.88
CA GLN A 198 -7.46 16.26 -3.82
C GLN A 198 -6.13 16.89 -3.40
N ILE A 199 -5.29 17.28 -4.36
CA ILE A 199 -4.00 17.94 -4.09
C ILE A 199 -4.21 19.30 -3.41
N LYS A 200 -5.18 20.10 -3.88
CA LYS A 200 -5.52 21.36 -3.21
C LYS A 200 -5.97 21.13 -1.77
N ASN A 201 -6.76 20.11 -1.49
CA ASN A 201 -7.16 19.76 -0.11
C ASN A 201 -5.94 19.43 0.78
N ILE A 202 -4.93 18.74 0.24
CA ILE A 202 -3.68 18.47 0.98
C ILE A 202 -2.95 19.79 1.24
N LEU A 203 -2.79 20.63 0.23
CA LEU A 203 -2.10 21.91 0.36
C LEU A 203 -2.83 22.87 1.33
N ASP A 204 -4.16 22.89 1.31
CA ASP A 204 -4.99 23.67 2.25
C ASP A 204 -4.84 23.15 3.68
N PHE A 205 -4.70 21.84 3.86
CA PHE A 205 -4.41 21.25 5.16
C PHE A 205 -3.00 21.63 5.62
N ASP A 206 -1.99 21.50 4.76
CA ASP A 206 -0.62 21.92 5.04
C ASP A 206 -0.52 23.42 5.35
N LEU A 207 -1.28 24.27 4.65
CA LEU A 207 -1.35 25.71 4.91
C LEU A 207 -1.74 26.03 6.35
N ARG A 208 -2.60 25.20 6.95
CA ARG A 208 -3.02 25.37 8.36
C ARG A 208 -1.94 24.97 9.35
N GLN A 209 -1.02 24.10 8.93
CA GLN A 209 0.08 23.59 9.74
C GLN A 209 1.38 24.39 9.57
N THR A 210 1.41 25.36 8.65
CA THR A 210 2.60 26.20 8.42
C THR A 210 2.92 27.11 9.61
N PRO A 211 4.20 27.40 9.92
CA PRO A 211 5.38 26.86 9.25
C PRO A 211 5.73 25.45 9.72
N PHE A 212 6.37 24.66 8.84
CA PHE A 212 6.95 23.37 9.21
C PHE A 212 8.31 23.19 8.52
N LEU A 213 9.15 22.32 9.07
CA LEU A 213 10.42 21.94 8.48
C LEU A 213 10.29 20.63 7.71
N LEU A 214 10.58 20.66 6.41
CA LEU A 214 10.55 19.48 5.55
C LEU A 214 11.93 18.84 5.49
N TYR A 215 12.08 17.65 6.07
CA TYR A 215 13.31 16.86 6.08
C TYR A 215 13.45 15.93 4.89
N GLY A 216 12.41 15.71 4.12
CA GLY A 216 12.46 14.96 2.87
C GLY A 216 11.11 14.43 2.41
N VAL A 217 11.10 14.01 1.16
CA VAL A 217 9.98 13.34 0.50
C VAL A 217 10.48 12.09 -0.21
N GLU A 218 9.66 11.02 -0.23
CA GLU A 218 10.00 9.72 -0.85
C GLU A 218 11.37 9.18 -0.35
N ILE A 219 11.62 9.32 0.97
CA ILE A 219 12.85 8.83 1.58
C ILE A 219 12.81 7.30 1.58
N ALA A 220 13.62 6.67 0.76
CA ALA A 220 13.64 5.23 0.62
C ALA A 220 15.01 4.65 0.98
N GLY A 221 14.99 3.49 1.60
CA GLY A 221 16.21 2.78 1.96
C GLY A 221 16.04 1.28 1.98
N ASN A 222 17.16 0.58 1.77
CA ASN A 222 17.28 -0.85 1.96
C ASN A 222 18.17 -1.09 3.17
N VAL A 223 17.76 -1.99 4.06
CA VAL A 223 18.45 -2.29 5.30
C VAL A 223 18.50 -3.80 5.52
N ARG A 224 19.37 -4.23 6.41
CA ARG A 224 19.39 -5.61 6.92
C ARG A 224 19.01 -5.59 8.39
N LEU A 225 17.99 -6.33 8.73
CA LEU A 225 17.52 -6.43 10.09
C LEU A 225 18.16 -7.64 10.76
N HIS A 226 18.93 -7.40 11.83
CA HIS A 226 19.49 -8.47 12.64
C HIS A 226 18.37 -9.23 13.35
N MET A 227 18.39 -10.54 13.24
CA MET A 227 17.44 -11.41 13.92
C MET A 227 18.11 -12.05 15.13
N PRO A 228 17.41 -12.20 16.27
CA PRO A 228 17.97 -12.89 17.44
C PRO A 228 18.37 -14.32 17.16
N GLN A 229 17.67 -14.95 16.19
CA GLN A 229 17.98 -16.30 15.70
C GLN A 229 18.01 -16.29 14.17
N GLY A 230 19.07 -16.86 13.60
CA GLY A 230 19.24 -16.98 12.16
C GLY A 230 19.88 -15.77 11.47
N ASP A 231 19.93 -15.82 10.15
CA ASP A 231 20.58 -14.79 9.33
C ASP A 231 19.74 -13.51 9.24
N PRO A 232 20.41 -12.35 9.06
CA PRO A 232 19.74 -11.08 8.89
C PRO A 232 18.78 -11.06 7.69
N ILE A 233 17.66 -10.36 7.84
CA ILE A 233 16.61 -10.25 6.81
C ILE A 233 16.74 -8.89 6.11
N ASN A 234 16.73 -8.90 4.80
CA ASN A 234 16.73 -7.67 4.00
C ASN A 234 15.33 -7.04 3.99
N MET A 235 15.27 -5.78 4.35
CA MET A 235 14.03 -5.00 4.39
C MET A 235 14.18 -3.72 3.59
N ARG A 236 13.04 -3.16 3.18
CA ARG A 236 12.97 -1.84 2.55
C ARG A 236 11.90 -1.00 3.22
N PHE A 237 12.14 0.29 3.25
CA PHE A 237 11.16 1.29 3.62
C PHE A 237 11.10 2.38 2.55
N ALA A 238 9.98 3.10 2.52
CA ALA A 238 9.78 4.30 1.71
C ALA A 238 8.84 5.22 2.47
N ILE A 239 9.35 6.35 2.95
CA ILE A 239 8.61 7.36 3.71
C ILE A 239 8.18 8.43 2.73
N ASP A 240 6.87 8.64 2.58
CA ASP A 240 6.33 9.61 1.65
C ASP A 240 6.77 11.03 1.99
N ARG A 241 6.69 11.40 3.27
CA ARG A 241 7.12 12.69 3.79
C ARG A 241 7.62 12.59 5.23
N LEU A 242 8.74 13.23 5.50
CA LEU A 242 9.28 13.43 6.83
C LEU A 242 9.36 14.94 7.10
N ASP A 243 8.69 15.40 8.14
CA ASP A 243 8.68 16.80 8.52
C ASP A 243 8.73 17.00 10.04
N SER A 244 8.73 18.25 10.47
CA SER A 244 8.58 18.66 11.87
C SER A 244 7.58 19.81 11.92
N PRO A 245 6.41 19.63 12.52
CA PRO A 245 5.37 20.65 12.54
C PRO A 245 5.71 21.83 13.48
N GLY A 246 5.20 23.00 13.14
CA GLY A 246 5.13 24.17 13.99
C GLY A 246 6.41 24.94 14.21
N ASN A 247 6.33 25.92 15.12
CA ASN A 247 7.42 26.83 15.49
C ASN A 247 8.52 26.16 16.34
N GLU A 248 8.39 24.91 16.73
CA GLU A 248 9.39 24.14 17.44
C GLU A 248 10.72 24.04 16.64
N ALA A 249 10.64 24.32 15.34
CA ALA A 249 11.78 24.45 14.44
C ALA A 249 12.83 25.50 14.90
N TYR A 250 12.41 26.48 15.68
CA TYR A 250 13.24 27.64 16.06
C TYR A 250 13.59 27.70 17.57
N GLY A 251 13.15 26.71 18.37
CA GLY A 251 13.36 26.67 19.80
C GLY A 251 14.32 25.59 20.27
N ASN A 252 14.72 25.64 21.56
CA ASN A 252 15.55 24.64 22.22
C ASN A 252 14.78 23.35 22.59
N SER A 253 13.53 23.18 22.13
CA SER A 253 12.75 21.97 22.37
C SER A 253 13.21 20.82 21.50
N PRO A 254 13.14 19.56 21.97
CA PRO A 254 13.48 18.41 21.14
C PRO A 254 12.57 18.41 19.89
N ARG A 255 13.19 18.33 18.74
CA ARG A 255 12.51 18.29 17.44
C ARG A 255 11.63 17.07 17.39
N ARG A 256 10.32 17.25 17.21
CA ARG A 256 9.39 16.17 16.94
C ARG A 256 9.37 15.92 15.44
N LEU A 257 9.99 14.83 15.00
CA LEU A 257 9.89 14.40 13.63
C LEU A 257 8.55 13.71 13.41
N ARG A 258 7.94 13.96 12.26
CA ARG A 258 6.66 13.37 11.88
C ARG A 258 6.80 12.66 10.54
N ILE A 259 6.38 11.39 10.50
CA ILE A 259 6.23 10.61 9.28
C ILE A 259 4.78 10.78 8.83
N VAL A 260 4.60 11.29 7.62
CA VAL A 260 3.30 11.43 6.96
C VAL A 260 3.22 10.46 5.79
N ASP A 261 2.14 9.71 5.71
CA ASP A 261 1.83 8.78 4.62
C ASP A 261 0.51 9.19 3.96
N TYR A 262 0.50 9.29 2.62
CA TYR A 262 -0.66 9.71 1.84
C TYR A 262 -1.50 8.52 1.41
N LYS A 263 -2.80 8.51 1.73
CA LYS A 263 -3.71 7.43 1.36
C LYS A 263 -4.89 7.95 0.54
N THR A 264 -5.01 7.45 -0.70
CA THR A 264 -6.14 7.70 -1.60
C THR A 264 -7.30 6.73 -1.38
N GLY A 265 -7.04 5.58 -0.77
CA GLY A 265 -8.03 4.55 -0.44
C GLY A 265 -8.65 4.72 0.95
N SER A 266 -9.39 3.70 1.39
CA SER A 266 -9.94 3.67 2.75
C SER A 266 -8.83 3.60 3.78
N VAL A 267 -8.87 4.51 4.74
CA VAL A 267 -7.92 4.57 5.84
C VAL A 267 -8.54 3.95 7.08
N HIS A 268 -7.89 2.92 7.58
CA HIS A 268 -8.25 2.27 8.83
C HIS A 268 -7.03 2.34 9.76
N VAL A 269 -7.21 3.00 10.89
CA VAL A 269 -6.13 3.26 11.86
C VAL A 269 -6.53 2.88 13.27
N LYS A 270 -7.74 2.35 13.43
CA LYS A 270 -8.25 1.88 14.72
C LYS A 270 -8.20 0.37 14.76
N THR A 271 -7.54 -0.16 15.76
CA THR A 271 -7.48 -1.60 16.01
C THR A 271 -7.64 -1.88 17.49
N ASP A 272 -8.09 -3.08 17.82
CA ASP A 272 -8.31 -3.48 19.21
C ASP A 272 -6.99 -3.76 19.94
N SER A 273 -5.97 -4.24 19.23
CA SER A 273 -4.64 -4.50 19.80
C SER A 273 -3.56 -4.51 18.71
N MET A 274 -2.30 -4.34 19.09
CA MET A 274 -1.17 -4.49 18.17
C MET A 274 -1.06 -5.93 17.66
N GLN A 275 -1.40 -6.92 18.46
CA GLN A 275 -1.39 -8.32 18.04
C GLN A 275 -2.39 -8.58 16.91
N SER A 276 -3.61 -8.03 16.98
CA SER A 276 -4.65 -8.25 15.95
C SER A 276 -4.20 -7.76 14.58
N VAL A 277 -3.36 -6.73 14.53
CA VAL A 277 -2.78 -6.20 13.29
C VAL A 277 -1.92 -7.25 12.58
N PHE A 278 -1.16 -8.05 13.33
CA PHE A 278 -0.33 -9.13 12.79
C PHE A 278 -1.10 -10.44 12.57
N GLU A 279 -2.32 -10.53 13.06
CA GLU A 279 -3.23 -11.68 12.87
C GLU A 279 -4.21 -11.49 11.69
N GLY A 280 -4.03 -10.45 10.89
CA GLY A 280 -4.83 -10.19 9.69
C GLY A 280 -6.02 -9.26 9.90
N ASP A 281 -6.01 -8.42 10.93
CA ASP A 281 -6.96 -7.32 11.01
C ASP A 281 -6.69 -6.32 9.89
N HIS A 282 -7.58 -6.30 8.90
CA HIS A 282 -7.49 -5.41 7.74
C HIS A 282 -7.45 -3.93 8.13
N ASN A 283 -8.01 -3.58 9.28
CA ASN A 283 -7.98 -2.21 9.80
C ASN A 283 -6.57 -1.77 10.23
N GLY A 284 -5.69 -2.73 10.52
CA GLY A 284 -4.33 -2.48 10.98
C GLY A 284 -3.26 -2.42 9.89
N SER A 285 -3.60 -2.65 8.63
CA SER A 285 -2.59 -2.77 7.55
C SER A 285 -1.69 -1.52 7.39
N ASN A 286 -2.28 -0.34 7.55
CA ASN A 286 -1.54 0.93 7.51
C ASN A 286 -0.62 1.11 8.72
N LEU A 287 -0.97 0.50 9.86
CA LEU A 287 -0.19 0.57 11.09
C LEU A 287 1.15 -0.18 10.92
N ILE A 288 1.14 -1.40 10.35
CA ILE A 288 2.38 -2.14 10.08
C ILE A 288 3.35 -1.28 9.27
N GLN A 289 2.86 -0.60 8.23
CA GLN A 289 3.69 0.24 7.38
C GLN A 289 4.33 1.39 8.16
N LEU A 290 3.53 2.14 8.90
CA LEU A 290 3.99 3.32 9.63
C LEU A 290 4.99 2.97 10.73
N TRP A 291 4.65 1.99 11.59
CA TRP A 291 5.55 1.56 12.67
C TRP A 291 6.83 0.94 12.14
N LEU A 292 6.73 0.10 11.11
CA LEU A 292 7.91 -0.48 10.48
C LEU A 292 8.84 0.61 9.95
N TYR A 293 8.32 1.56 9.19
CA TYR A 293 9.13 2.61 8.58
C TYR A 293 9.75 3.51 9.65
N ALA A 294 9.01 3.85 10.70
CA ALA A 294 9.53 4.61 11.82
C ALA A 294 10.70 3.90 12.52
N ASN A 295 10.52 2.62 12.85
CA ASN A 295 11.57 1.85 13.52
C ASN A 295 12.81 1.65 12.63
N LEU A 296 12.61 1.34 11.35
CA LEU A 296 13.74 1.18 10.41
C LEU A 296 14.48 2.50 10.20
N PHE A 297 13.77 3.61 10.03
CA PHE A 297 14.36 4.93 9.84
C PHE A 297 15.07 5.39 11.11
N ASP A 298 14.44 5.25 12.28
CA ASP A 298 15.04 5.67 13.55
C ASP A 298 16.31 4.88 13.89
N ALA A 299 16.34 3.58 13.57
CA ALA A 299 17.50 2.71 13.78
C ALA A 299 18.69 2.99 12.86
N LEU A 300 18.52 3.79 11.80
CA LEU A 300 19.62 4.08 10.89
C LEU A 300 20.75 4.84 11.60
N PRO A 301 21.98 4.34 11.53
CA PRO A 301 23.15 5.04 12.08
C PRO A 301 23.45 6.34 11.31
N ASP A 302 23.22 6.34 10.01
CA ASP A 302 23.29 7.51 9.13
C ASP A 302 21.97 7.65 8.39
N LYS A 303 21.30 8.80 8.56
CA LYS A 303 20.03 9.10 7.89
C LYS A 303 20.20 9.37 6.38
N ASN A 304 21.42 9.67 5.94
CA ASN A 304 21.79 9.91 4.53
C ASN A 304 22.11 8.60 3.80
N LEU A 305 21.15 7.67 3.74
CA LEU A 305 21.30 6.49 2.93
C LEU A 305 21.53 6.89 1.47
N ARG A 306 22.72 6.56 0.96
CA ARG A 306 22.95 6.64 -0.49
C ARG A 306 22.17 5.51 -1.14
N LYS A 307 21.48 5.80 -2.25
CA LYS A 307 20.69 4.81 -3.00
C LYS A 307 21.49 3.61 -3.51
N ASP A 308 22.82 3.68 -3.45
CA ASP A 308 23.73 2.74 -4.08
C ASP A 308 24.14 1.66 -3.10
N ASN A 309 23.39 0.54 -3.13
CA ASN A 309 23.77 -0.80 -2.63
C ASN A 309 24.17 -0.97 -1.16
N GLU A 310 24.19 0.05 -0.34
CA GLU A 310 24.45 -0.11 1.10
C GLU A 310 23.18 -0.56 1.82
N ARG A 311 23.25 -1.72 2.45
CA ARG A 311 22.23 -2.25 3.35
C ARG A 311 22.77 -2.26 4.77
N PRO A 312 22.69 -1.16 5.53
CA PRO A 312 23.18 -1.12 6.90
C PRO A 312 22.46 -2.19 7.74
N LEU A 313 23.23 -2.83 8.61
CA LEU A 313 22.68 -3.79 9.57
C LEU A 313 22.09 -3.03 10.75
N LEU A 314 20.81 -3.27 11.00
CA LEU A 314 20.05 -2.66 12.09
C LEU A 314 19.71 -3.69 13.16
N THR A 315 19.79 -3.29 14.42
CA THR A 315 19.35 -4.08 15.57
C THR A 315 18.11 -3.44 16.17
N LEU A 316 16.95 -4.08 15.98
CA LEU A 316 15.67 -3.64 16.56
C LEU A 316 15.25 -4.49 17.75
N PHE A 317 15.78 -5.72 17.87
CA PHE A 317 15.34 -6.70 18.85
C PHE A 317 16.40 -6.92 19.92
N GLY A 318 15.95 -7.25 21.13
CA GLY A 318 16.81 -7.60 22.24
C GLY A 318 17.38 -6.39 23.01
N PRO A 319 18.21 -6.64 24.05
CA PRO A 319 18.70 -5.61 24.97
C PRO A 319 19.64 -4.59 24.31
N ASP A 320 20.26 -4.96 23.19
CA ASP A 320 21.19 -4.11 22.46
C ASP A 320 20.52 -3.23 21.40
N SER A 321 19.19 -3.23 21.36
CA SER A 321 18.43 -2.43 20.37
C SER A 321 18.59 -0.91 20.52
N GLY A 322 19.12 -0.45 21.68
CA GLY A 322 19.41 0.96 21.92
C GLY A 322 18.15 1.86 21.99
N LEU A 323 16.97 1.26 22.15
CA LEU A 323 15.71 2.00 22.37
C LEU A 323 15.65 2.54 23.82
N PRO A 324 15.03 3.72 24.07
CA PRO A 324 14.19 4.53 23.18
C PRO A 324 15.01 5.52 22.36
N ARG A 325 14.61 5.68 21.13
CA ARG A 325 15.16 6.67 20.21
C ARG A 325 14.23 7.89 20.11
N GLN A 326 14.50 8.80 19.18
CA GLN A 326 13.74 10.05 19.08
C GLN A 326 12.24 9.79 18.86
N PRO A 327 11.37 10.59 19.50
CA PRO A 327 9.92 10.50 19.25
C PRO A 327 9.60 10.82 17.80
N LEU A 328 9.03 9.84 17.11
CA LEU A 328 8.48 9.98 15.76
C LEU A 328 6.96 10.00 15.86
N GLU A 329 6.34 11.08 15.41
CA GLU A 329 4.89 11.13 15.24
C GLU A 329 4.51 10.42 13.93
N LEU A 330 3.42 9.67 13.96
CA LEU A 330 2.90 8.97 12.80
C LEU A 330 1.58 9.61 12.38
N GLU A 331 1.46 9.93 11.11
CA GLU A 331 0.25 10.57 10.59
C GLU A 331 -0.15 9.99 9.24
N LEU A 332 -1.43 9.75 9.07
CA LEU A 332 -2.05 9.34 7.81
C LEU A 332 -2.90 10.49 7.27
N TYR A 333 -2.58 10.93 6.06
CA TYR A 333 -3.42 11.86 5.33
C TYR A 333 -4.45 11.07 4.53
N ASP A 334 -5.64 10.87 5.11
CA ASP A 334 -6.80 10.38 4.36
C ASP A 334 -7.32 11.48 3.43
N ILE A 335 -6.91 11.41 2.18
CA ILE A 335 -7.16 12.45 1.18
C ILE A 335 -8.65 12.72 0.98
N ASN A 336 -9.48 11.69 1.13
CA ASN A 336 -10.93 11.82 1.00
C ASN A 336 -11.58 12.54 2.18
N SER A 337 -10.91 12.60 3.32
CA SER A 337 -11.42 13.18 4.58
C SER A 337 -10.70 14.45 5.02
N LEU A 338 -9.55 14.81 4.44
CA LEU A 338 -8.76 15.98 4.82
C LEU A 338 -9.53 17.30 4.73
N HIS A 339 -10.42 17.44 3.75
CA HIS A 339 -11.28 18.63 3.61
C HIS A 339 -12.20 18.86 4.82
N LYS A 340 -12.50 17.79 5.59
CA LYS A 340 -13.30 17.84 6.83
C LYS A 340 -12.44 18.19 8.05
N GLY A 341 -11.14 18.46 7.88
CA GLY A 341 -10.21 18.70 8.96
C GLY A 341 -9.88 17.44 9.77
N LYS A 342 -10.22 16.27 9.26
CA LYS A 342 -9.88 14.99 9.89
C LYS A 342 -8.52 14.54 9.36
N HIS A 343 -7.50 14.71 10.17
CA HIS A 343 -6.26 13.98 10.05
C HIS A 343 -6.33 12.78 11.00
N THR A 344 -5.63 11.73 10.70
CA THR A 344 -5.84 10.47 11.39
C THR A 344 -4.51 10.01 11.98
N HIS A 345 -4.41 10.14 13.30
CA HIS A 345 -3.36 9.47 14.05
C HIS A 345 -3.73 8.00 14.24
N PRO A 346 -2.77 7.09 14.25
CA PRO A 346 -3.00 5.72 14.65
C PRO A 346 -3.62 5.66 16.05
N GLU A 347 -4.75 4.98 16.19
CA GLU A 347 -5.41 4.76 17.49
C GLU A 347 -5.44 3.25 17.78
N ILE A 348 -4.85 2.86 18.90
CA ILE A 348 -4.96 1.50 19.43
C ILE A 348 -5.71 1.61 20.76
N GLU A 349 -6.72 0.77 20.97
CA GLU A 349 -7.53 0.75 22.20
C GLU A 349 -8.12 2.12 22.61
N LYS A 350 -8.47 2.96 21.65
CA LYS A 350 -9.04 4.30 21.88
C LYS A 350 -8.14 5.27 22.68
N LYS A 351 -6.84 5.03 22.72
CA LYS A 351 -5.87 5.93 23.35
C LYS A 351 -5.11 6.67 22.25
N ASP A 352 -5.02 8.01 22.37
CA ASP A 352 -4.14 8.81 21.53
C ASP A 352 -2.70 8.36 21.74
N GLN A 353 -2.00 8.04 20.64
CA GLN A 353 -0.69 7.43 20.78
C GLN A 353 0.32 8.01 19.80
N THR A 354 1.35 8.51 20.41
CA THR A 354 2.66 8.73 19.80
C THR A 354 3.46 7.43 19.86
N VAL A 355 4.43 7.24 18.94
CA VAL A 355 5.30 6.04 18.85
C VAL A 355 6.18 5.89 20.11
N HIS A 356 5.59 6.02 21.27
CA HIS A 356 6.29 5.90 22.53
C HIS A 356 5.71 4.82 23.40
N SER A 357 6.61 4.08 23.98
CA SER A 357 6.45 3.19 25.08
C SER A 357 6.07 1.74 24.74
N ASP A 358 5.15 1.22 25.47
CA ASP A 358 4.75 -0.18 25.55
C ASP A 358 4.25 -0.74 24.21
N GLN A 359 3.70 0.12 23.35
CA GLN A 359 3.15 -0.31 22.06
C GLN A 359 4.21 -0.50 20.97
N ASN A 360 5.29 0.29 21.01
CA ASN A 360 6.39 0.03 20.11
C ASN A 360 7.10 -1.27 20.50
N GLU A 361 7.21 -1.57 21.80
CA GLU A 361 7.74 -2.85 22.27
C GLU A 361 6.83 -4.00 21.84
N GLU A 362 5.51 -3.84 21.97
CA GLU A 362 4.54 -4.83 21.50
C GLU A 362 4.62 -4.99 19.97
N PHE A 363 4.75 -3.90 19.21
CA PHE A 363 4.95 -3.96 17.75
C PHE A 363 6.22 -4.74 17.39
N LEU A 364 7.35 -4.45 18.03
CA LEU A 364 8.60 -5.12 17.76
C LEU A 364 8.56 -6.60 18.13
N SER A 365 7.94 -6.96 19.24
CA SER A 365 7.73 -8.35 19.65
C SER A 365 6.89 -9.13 18.62
N ASN A 366 5.80 -8.55 18.15
CA ASN A 366 4.96 -9.17 17.11
C ASN A 366 5.68 -9.25 15.76
N LEU A 367 6.46 -8.22 15.40
CA LEU A 367 7.27 -8.21 14.19
C LEU A 367 8.33 -9.34 14.23
N GLU A 368 9.06 -9.47 15.35
CA GLU A 368 10.05 -10.53 15.55
C GLU A 368 9.42 -11.92 15.41
N SER A 369 8.30 -12.15 16.12
CA SER A 369 7.57 -13.41 16.05
C SER A 369 7.10 -13.73 14.63
N THR A 370 6.55 -12.74 13.93
CA THR A 370 6.07 -12.88 12.54
C THR A 370 7.21 -13.21 11.58
N LEU A 371 8.34 -12.50 11.69
CA LEU A 371 9.51 -12.77 10.86
C LEU A 371 10.11 -14.13 11.18
N THR A 372 10.22 -14.51 12.46
CA THR A 372 10.71 -15.82 12.87
C THR A 372 9.84 -16.93 12.26
N GLY A 373 8.51 -16.87 12.40
CA GLY A 373 7.58 -17.85 11.82
C GLY A 373 7.59 -17.87 10.28
N MET A 374 7.83 -16.72 9.63
CA MET A 374 7.94 -16.64 8.18
C MET A 374 9.12 -17.47 7.65
N PHE A 375 10.23 -17.50 8.36
CA PHE A 375 11.46 -18.20 7.96
C PHE A 375 11.67 -19.55 8.65
N ASP A 376 10.81 -19.95 9.59
CA ASP A 376 10.85 -21.24 10.23
C ASP A 376 10.43 -22.35 9.25
N PRO A 377 11.28 -23.37 8.96
CA PRO A 377 10.96 -24.46 8.04
C PRO A 377 9.75 -25.29 8.46
N GLU A 378 9.54 -25.43 9.77
CA GLU A 378 8.47 -26.29 10.33
C GLU A 378 7.09 -25.59 10.33
N THR A 379 7.06 -24.28 10.19
CA THR A 379 5.81 -23.51 10.15
C THR A 379 5.28 -23.40 8.72
N PRO A 380 4.18 -24.07 8.34
CA PRO A 380 3.63 -24.00 6.98
C PRO A 380 2.98 -22.63 6.71
N PHE A 381 2.82 -22.28 5.44
CA PHE A 381 1.99 -21.13 5.05
C PHE A 381 0.52 -21.48 5.19
N SER A 382 -0.15 -20.84 6.11
CA SER A 382 -1.57 -21.05 6.44
C SER A 382 -2.49 -20.13 5.64
N PRO A 383 -3.72 -20.56 5.32
CA PRO A 383 -4.74 -19.70 4.76
C PRO A 383 -5.24 -18.67 5.78
N THR A 384 -5.86 -17.61 5.29
CA THR A 384 -6.52 -16.62 6.16
C THR A 384 -7.62 -17.25 7.01
N LYS A 385 -7.80 -16.75 8.23
CA LYS A 385 -8.92 -17.09 9.11
C LYS A 385 -10.21 -16.34 8.70
N ASP A 386 -10.08 -15.12 8.14
CA ASP A 386 -11.20 -14.29 7.70
C ASP A 386 -11.43 -14.38 6.19
N VAL A 387 -12.14 -15.43 5.81
CA VAL A 387 -12.47 -15.69 4.39
C VAL A 387 -13.28 -14.58 3.76
N ASN A 388 -14.22 -14.01 4.51
CA ASN A 388 -15.17 -13.05 3.97
C ASN A 388 -14.48 -11.73 3.56
N LYS A 389 -13.47 -11.30 4.33
CA LYS A 389 -12.72 -10.09 4.01
C LYS A 389 -11.54 -10.37 3.09
N SER A 390 -10.66 -11.30 3.45
CA SER A 390 -9.40 -11.55 2.75
C SER A 390 -9.57 -12.17 1.36
N CYS A 391 -10.61 -13.02 1.17
CA CYS A 391 -10.81 -13.72 -0.08
C CYS A 391 -11.75 -13.01 -1.06
N GLN A 392 -12.56 -12.05 -0.62
CA GLN A 392 -13.55 -11.37 -1.46
C GLN A 392 -12.95 -10.82 -2.75
N TYR A 393 -11.81 -10.11 -2.64
CA TYR A 393 -11.10 -9.49 -3.75
C TYR A 393 -9.72 -10.16 -4.01
N CYS A 394 -9.50 -11.36 -3.49
CA CYS A 394 -8.24 -12.06 -3.69
C CYS A 394 -8.16 -12.59 -5.12
N PRO A 395 -7.12 -12.25 -5.89
CA PRO A 395 -6.98 -12.74 -7.27
C PRO A 395 -6.77 -14.26 -7.35
N PHE A 396 -6.38 -14.89 -6.25
CA PHE A 396 -6.09 -16.33 -6.17
C PHE A 396 -7.22 -17.16 -5.54
N LYS A 397 -8.41 -16.54 -5.31
CA LYS A 397 -9.54 -17.23 -4.68
C LYS A 397 -9.94 -18.52 -5.41
N ILE A 398 -9.82 -18.55 -6.74
CA ILE A 398 -10.14 -19.72 -7.55
C ILE A 398 -9.16 -20.86 -7.25
N ILE A 399 -7.86 -20.57 -7.09
CA ILE A 399 -6.83 -21.57 -6.74
C ILE A 399 -7.09 -22.14 -5.34
N CYS A 400 -7.63 -21.32 -4.45
CA CYS A 400 -7.96 -21.69 -3.06
C CYS A 400 -9.37 -22.30 -2.91
N TRP A 401 -10.13 -22.47 -4.00
CA TRP A 401 -11.52 -22.96 -3.96
C TRP A 401 -12.46 -22.12 -3.07
N ARG A 402 -12.27 -20.77 -3.08
CA ARG A 402 -12.99 -19.81 -2.25
C ARG A 402 -13.93 -18.93 -3.07
#